data_2ff05f4f1970e383589d9ced28c8b415
#
_entry.id   2ff05f4f1970e383589d9ced28c8b415
#
_cell.length_a   1.000
_cell.length_b   1.000
_cell.length_c   1.000
_cell.angle_alpha   90.00
_cell.angle_beta   90.00
_cell.angle_gamma   90.00
#
_symmetry.space_group_name_H-M   'P 1'
#
loop_
_entity.id
_entity.type
_entity.pdbx_description
1 polymer ?
#
loop_
_entity_poly.entity_id
_entity_poly.type
_entity_poly.pdbx_seq_one_letter_code
_entity_poly.pdbx_strand_id
1 'polypeptide(L)'
;MVAPEDPLVTYWLALPAYNEERSLPALLERCIPLARTLEAAGARFRVVVVDDGSKDGTIASAKAFEGRLGVEVVPHVVNQGLGAALRTCLTAALERAADGDVIATMDADNTHDPGLLPEMYGRMEAEKADIVIASRYAPGGDEVGLTALRKVLSRGASFLLTLMTPVPGARDYTCGFRLYRAAMLRRAADAWGQRLVEEAGFTCMAEVLLKLGRGGARVTEYPLILRYDLKEGASKMKMMRTISRYFALIRRIRAAQMPRVA
;
A
#
# COMPACT_ATOMS: atom_id res chain seq x y z
N MET A 1 -14.41 4.82 -38.72
CA MET A 1 -13.24 4.92 -37.82
C MET A 1 -13.80 4.72 -36.43
N VAL A 2 -13.53 3.56 -35.81
CA VAL A 2 -13.83 3.33 -34.40
C VAL A 2 -12.84 4.20 -33.63
N ALA A 3 -13.33 5.07 -32.74
CA ALA A 3 -12.46 5.81 -31.82
C ALA A 3 -11.55 4.81 -31.09
N PRO A 4 -10.27 5.11 -30.86
CA PRO A 4 -9.45 4.26 -30.02
C PRO A 4 -10.16 4.14 -28.68
N GLU A 5 -10.54 2.91 -28.29
CA GLU A 5 -11.01 2.63 -26.95
C GLU A 5 -9.91 3.12 -26.00
N ASP A 6 -10.27 4.00 -25.07
CA ASP A 6 -9.34 4.43 -24.02
C ASP A 6 -8.74 3.17 -23.37
N PRO A 7 -7.43 3.12 -23.17
CA PRO A 7 -6.81 1.94 -22.61
C PRO A 7 -7.46 1.62 -21.26
N LEU A 8 -8.00 0.42 -21.13
CA LEU A 8 -8.65 -0.07 -19.89
C LEU A 8 -7.69 0.10 -18.72
N VAL A 9 -8.11 0.88 -17.72
CA VAL A 9 -7.33 1.05 -16.47
C VAL A 9 -7.18 -0.29 -15.77
N THR A 10 -5.95 -0.68 -15.46
CA THR A 10 -5.67 -1.85 -14.65
C THR A 10 -5.40 -1.45 -13.20
N TYR A 11 -6.09 -2.08 -12.28
CA TYR A 11 -5.84 -1.99 -10.84
C TYR A 11 -4.87 -3.11 -10.45
N TRP A 12 -3.64 -2.75 -10.14
CA TRP A 12 -2.62 -3.67 -9.64
C TRP A 12 -2.63 -3.66 -8.11
N LEU A 13 -3.05 -4.76 -7.48
CA LEU A 13 -2.98 -4.92 -6.04
C LEU A 13 -1.68 -5.63 -5.68
N ALA A 14 -0.79 -4.94 -4.97
CA ALA A 14 0.51 -5.42 -4.54
C ALA A 14 0.51 -5.74 -3.04
N LEU A 15 0.71 -7.01 -2.70
CA LEU A 15 0.59 -7.58 -1.36
C LEU A 15 1.93 -8.13 -0.88
N PRO A 16 2.64 -7.44 0.05
CA PRO A 16 3.75 -8.06 0.76
C PRO A 16 3.22 -9.08 1.78
N ALA A 17 3.65 -10.33 1.68
CA ALA A 17 3.20 -11.43 2.51
C ALA A 17 4.38 -12.12 3.22
N TYR A 18 4.21 -12.46 4.49
CA TYR A 18 5.14 -13.29 5.26
C TYR A 18 4.41 -14.11 6.31
N ASN A 19 4.35 -15.43 6.12
CA ASN A 19 3.59 -16.37 6.94
C ASN A 19 2.11 -15.91 7.09
N GLU A 20 1.41 -15.86 5.96
CA GLU A 20 0.01 -15.42 5.85
C GLU A 20 -0.89 -16.52 5.22
N GLU A 21 -0.49 -17.81 5.33
CA GLU A 21 -1.25 -18.94 4.75
C GLU A 21 -2.72 -18.97 5.16
N ARG A 22 -3.06 -18.45 6.36
CA ARG A 22 -4.41 -18.42 6.90
C ARG A 22 -5.21 -17.19 6.46
N SER A 23 -4.56 -16.02 6.45
CA SER A 23 -5.22 -14.74 6.18
C SER A 23 -5.36 -14.45 4.70
N LEU A 24 -4.33 -14.81 3.90
CA LEU A 24 -4.27 -14.47 2.49
C LEU A 24 -5.42 -15.06 1.64
N PRO A 25 -5.87 -16.32 1.83
CA PRO A 25 -7.01 -16.84 1.09
C PRO A 25 -8.28 -16.04 1.33
N ALA A 26 -8.57 -15.67 2.57
CA ALA A 26 -9.75 -14.88 2.92
C ALA A 26 -9.73 -13.50 2.27
N LEU A 27 -8.57 -12.86 2.21
CA LEU A 27 -8.38 -11.60 1.50
C LEU A 27 -8.61 -11.77 -0.01
N LEU A 28 -8.00 -12.77 -0.63
CA LEU A 28 -8.12 -13.01 -2.08
C LEU A 28 -9.55 -13.39 -2.49
N GLU A 29 -10.30 -14.13 -1.65
CA GLU A 29 -11.73 -14.38 -1.89
C GLU A 29 -12.54 -13.06 -1.93
N ARG A 30 -12.21 -12.08 -1.09
CA ARG A 30 -12.85 -10.74 -1.11
C ARG A 30 -12.48 -9.93 -2.35
N CYS A 31 -11.35 -10.22 -3.00
CA CYS A 31 -10.96 -9.59 -4.26
C CYS A 31 -11.77 -10.10 -5.47
N ILE A 32 -12.38 -11.28 -5.40
CA ILE A 32 -13.13 -11.85 -6.54
C ILE A 32 -14.36 -11.00 -6.92
N PRO A 33 -15.26 -10.64 -6.00
CA PRO A 33 -16.38 -9.76 -6.35
C PRO A 33 -15.90 -8.39 -6.84
N LEU A 34 -14.81 -7.84 -6.26
CA LEU A 34 -14.20 -6.61 -6.72
C LEU A 34 -13.73 -6.72 -8.18
N ALA A 35 -12.99 -7.79 -8.52
CA ALA A 35 -12.51 -8.01 -9.88
C ALA A 35 -13.66 -8.03 -10.90
N ARG A 36 -14.75 -8.74 -10.57
CA ARG A 36 -15.97 -8.78 -11.42
C ARG A 36 -16.63 -7.41 -11.59
N THR A 37 -16.70 -6.63 -10.51
CA THR A 37 -17.26 -5.27 -10.56
C THR A 37 -16.41 -4.36 -11.44
N LEU A 38 -15.09 -4.41 -11.33
CA LEU A 38 -14.17 -3.64 -12.16
C LEU A 38 -14.23 -4.08 -13.62
N GLU A 39 -14.28 -5.37 -13.90
CA GLU A 39 -14.42 -5.90 -15.26
C GLU A 39 -15.74 -5.47 -15.92
N ALA A 40 -16.85 -5.49 -15.16
CA ALA A 40 -18.13 -4.98 -15.64
C ALA A 40 -18.12 -3.47 -15.93
N ALA A 41 -17.26 -2.72 -15.26
CA ALA A 41 -17.02 -1.29 -15.50
C ALA A 41 -15.94 -1.02 -16.57
N GLY A 42 -15.45 -2.05 -17.28
CA GLY A 42 -14.44 -1.91 -18.32
C GLY A 42 -13.02 -1.71 -17.79
N ALA A 43 -12.73 -2.06 -16.55
CA ALA A 43 -11.39 -2.03 -15.98
C ALA A 43 -10.83 -3.45 -15.77
N ARG A 44 -9.55 -3.57 -15.47
CA ARG A 44 -8.91 -4.86 -15.15
C ARG A 44 -8.46 -4.87 -13.68
N PHE A 45 -8.42 -6.06 -13.10
CA PHE A 45 -7.88 -6.27 -11.77
C PHE A 45 -6.80 -7.35 -11.81
N ARG A 46 -5.66 -7.10 -11.20
CA ARG A 46 -4.52 -8.03 -11.13
C ARG A 46 -3.90 -7.96 -9.74
N VAL A 47 -3.34 -9.06 -9.28
CA VAL A 47 -2.72 -9.17 -7.96
C VAL A 47 -1.27 -9.63 -8.08
N VAL A 48 -0.38 -8.94 -7.41
CA VAL A 48 1.02 -9.34 -7.23
C VAL A 48 1.25 -9.63 -5.75
N VAL A 49 1.56 -10.87 -5.41
CA VAL A 49 1.91 -11.28 -4.04
C VAL A 49 3.43 -11.44 -3.97
N VAL A 50 4.08 -10.65 -3.13
CA VAL A 50 5.51 -10.84 -2.83
C VAL A 50 5.62 -11.63 -1.54
N ASP A 51 6.04 -12.88 -1.67
CA ASP A 51 6.32 -13.75 -0.51
C ASP A 51 7.70 -13.45 0.04
N ASP A 52 7.77 -12.89 1.23
CA ASP A 52 9.05 -12.49 1.87
C ASP A 52 9.71 -13.68 2.61
N GLY A 53 9.89 -14.81 1.91
CA GLY A 53 10.56 -15.99 2.43
C GLY A 53 9.75 -16.69 3.54
N SER A 54 8.45 -16.90 3.32
CA SER A 54 7.57 -17.61 4.24
C SER A 54 8.02 -19.05 4.48
N LYS A 55 7.70 -19.55 5.68
CA LYS A 55 7.99 -20.93 6.10
C LYS A 55 6.75 -21.81 6.18
N ASP A 56 5.60 -21.26 5.83
CA ASP A 56 4.28 -21.89 5.81
C ASP A 56 3.75 -22.03 4.37
N GLY A 57 2.46 -22.34 4.22
CA GLY A 57 1.80 -22.50 2.94
C GLY A 57 1.44 -21.23 2.18
N THR A 58 2.00 -20.04 2.52
CA THR A 58 1.63 -18.74 1.91
C THR A 58 1.70 -18.76 0.39
N ILE A 59 2.78 -19.28 -0.21
CA ILE A 59 2.94 -19.37 -1.68
C ILE A 59 1.86 -20.24 -2.30
N ALA A 60 1.61 -21.41 -1.72
CA ALA A 60 0.60 -22.33 -2.24
C ALA A 60 -0.81 -21.73 -2.17
N SER A 61 -1.11 -21.04 -1.06
CA SER A 61 -2.36 -20.30 -0.87
C SER A 61 -2.56 -19.20 -1.91
N ALA A 62 -1.52 -18.43 -2.24
CA ALA A 62 -1.59 -17.40 -3.28
C ALA A 62 -1.81 -18.01 -4.68
N LYS A 63 -1.04 -19.06 -5.03
CA LYS A 63 -1.11 -19.74 -6.33
C LYS A 63 -2.47 -20.36 -6.62
N ALA A 64 -3.22 -20.78 -5.60
CA ALA A 64 -4.57 -21.29 -5.77
C ALA A 64 -5.55 -20.29 -6.42
N PHE A 65 -5.19 -19.00 -6.47
CA PHE A 65 -6.00 -17.93 -7.08
C PHE A 65 -5.47 -17.46 -8.45
N GLU A 66 -4.40 -18.05 -8.99
CA GLU A 66 -3.84 -17.65 -10.31
C GLU A 66 -4.91 -17.65 -11.40
N GLY A 67 -5.69 -18.72 -11.52
CA GLY A 67 -6.74 -18.86 -12.54
C GLY A 67 -8.00 -18.00 -12.30
N ARG A 68 -8.22 -17.50 -11.08
CA ARG A 68 -9.45 -16.77 -10.69
C ARG A 68 -9.26 -15.26 -10.64
N LEU A 69 -8.06 -14.78 -10.31
CA LEU A 69 -7.73 -13.36 -10.11
C LEU A 69 -6.51 -12.89 -10.89
N GLY A 70 -5.84 -13.79 -11.64
CA GLY A 70 -4.57 -13.45 -12.27
C GLY A 70 -3.51 -13.07 -11.21
N VAL A 71 -3.44 -13.85 -10.14
CA VAL A 71 -2.44 -13.68 -9.08
C VAL A 71 -1.07 -14.09 -9.62
N GLU A 72 -0.08 -13.25 -9.41
CA GLU A 72 1.32 -13.54 -9.69
C GLU A 72 2.10 -13.55 -8.38
N VAL A 73 2.94 -14.56 -8.18
CA VAL A 73 3.74 -14.70 -6.95
C VAL A 73 5.21 -14.43 -7.23
N VAL A 74 5.80 -13.50 -6.50
CA VAL A 74 7.24 -13.18 -6.55
C VAL A 74 7.87 -13.61 -5.21
N PRO A 75 8.61 -14.72 -5.15
CA PRO A 75 9.19 -15.20 -3.90
C PRO A 75 10.55 -14.59 -3.61
N HIS A 76 10.79 -14.21 -2.35
CA HIS A 76 12.14 -14.02 -1.81
C HIS A 76 12.69 -15.35 -1.26
N VAL A 77 13.98 -15.62 -1.45
CA VAL A 77 14.64 -16.85 -0.94
C VAL A 77 14.65 -16.89 0.58
N VAL A 78 14.79 -15.71 1.21
CA VAL A 78 14.80 -15.53 2.67
C VAL A 78 14.04 -14.27 3.05
N ASN A 79 13.56 -14.20 4.30
CA ASN A 79 12.91 -13.00 4.80
C ASN A 79 13.87 -11.80 4.81
N GLN A 80 13.52 -10.76 4.08
CA GLN A 80 14.27 -9.49 3.97
C GLN A 80 13.59 -8.33 4.70
N GLY A 81 12.38 -8.54 5.19
CA GLY A 81 11.57 -7.57 5.91
C GLY A 81 10.60 -6.78 5.02
N LEU A 82 9.60 -6.18 5.67
CA LEU A 82 8.49 -5.51 5.00
C LEU A 82 8.92 -4.46 3.97
N GLY A 83 9.99 -3.69 4.26
CA GLY A 83 10.47 -2.68 3.32
C GLY A 83 11.02 -3.28 2.03
N ALA A 84 11.76 -4.39 2.10
CA ALA A 84 12.25 -5.08 0.91
C ALA A 84 11.07 -5.69 0.13
N ALA A 85 10.12 -6.32 0.82
CA ALA A 85 8.92 -6.87 0.20
C ALA A 85 8.08 -5.76 -0.48
N LEU A 86 7.89 -4.61 0.18
CA LEU A 86 7.21 -3.45 -0.41
C LEU A 86 7.94 -2.95 -1.67
N ARG A 87 9.27 -2.81 -1.62
CA ARG A 87 10.06 -2.40 -2.78
C ARG A 87 9.86 -3.36 -3.95
N THR A 88 9.94 -4.67 -3.71
CA THR A 88 9.69 -5.69 -4.72
C THR A 88 8.24 -5.62 -5.24
N CYS A 89 7.25 -5.40 -4.38
CA CYS A 89 5.84 -5.16 -4.76
C CYS A 89 5.70 -4.01 -5.76
N LEU A 90 6.26 -2.84 -5.40
CA LEU A 90 6.18 -1.65 -6.25
C LEU A 90 6.91 -1.85 -7.58
N THR A 91 8.10 -2.45 -7.57
CA THR A 91 8.86 -2.75 -8.79
C THR A 91 8.10 -3.73 -9.69
N ALA A 92 7.65 -4.86 -9.15
CA ALA A 92 6.94 -5.88 -9.90
C ALA A 92 5.62 -5.36 -10.51
N ALA A 93 4.88 -4.55 -9.77
CA ALA A 93 3.67 -3.91 -10.30
C ALA A 93 4.00 -2.89 -11.41
N LEU A 94 5.03 -2.05 -11.22
CA LEU A 94 5.45 -1.05 -12.20
C LEU A 94 5.98 -1.64 -13.52
N GLU A 95 6.66 -2.77 -13.47
CA GLU A 95 7.13 -3.48 -14.67
C GLU A 95 5.98 -3.93 -15.58
N ARG A 96 4.77 -4.09 -15.03
CA ARG A 96 3.57 -4.59 -15.71
C ARG A 96 2.55 -3.51 -16.01
N ALA A 97 2.55 -2.44 -15.22
CA ALA A 97 1.57 -1.36 -15.30
C ALA A 97 1.87 -0.42 -16.48
N ALA A 98 0.83 0.02 -17.19
CA ALA A 98 0.87 1.18 -18.06
C ALA A 98 0.79 2.49 -17.26
N ASP A 99 1.13 3.62 -17.86
CA ASP A 99 1.10 4.92 -17.18
C ASP A 99 -0.31 5.35 -16.73
N GLY A 100 -1.35 4.90 -17.44
CA GLY A 100 -2.75 5.12 -17.06
C GLY A 100 -3.27 4.23 -15.94
N ASP A 101 -2.51 3.20 -15.55
CA ASP A 101 -2.92 2.25 -14.50
C ASP A 101 -2.75 2.83 -13.10
N VAL A 102 -3.31 2.10 -12.13
CA VAL A 102 -3.14 2.40 -10.71
C VAL A 102 -2.57 1.19 -9.96
N ILE A 103 -1.72 1.48 -8.98
CA ILE A 103 -1.07 0.48 -8.14
C ILE A 103 -1.55 0.68 -6.70
N ALA A 104 -2.17 -0.35 -6.13
CA ALA A 104 -2.55 -0.37 -4.73
C ALA A 104 -1.58 -1.22 -3.92
N THR A 105 -1.17 -0.73 -2.75
CA THR A 105 -0.48 -1.54 -1.73
C THR A 105 -1.42 -1.80 -0.57
N MET A 106 -1.34 -2.98 0.03
CA MET A 106 -2.18 -3.35 1.18
C MET A 106 -1.50 -4.48 1.96
N ASP A 107 -1.75 -4.58 3.27
CA ASP A 107 -1.28 -5.72 4.06
C ASP A 107 -2.03 -7.00 3.67
N ALA A 108 -1.34 -8.14 3.65
CA ALA A 108 -1.91 -9.45 3.27
C ALA A 108 -2.69 -10.14 4.41
N ASP A 109 -2.90 -9.46 5.55
CA ASP A 109 -3.45 -10.01 6.79
C ASP A 109 -4.99 -9.90 6.93
N ASN A 110 -5.67 -9.58 5.83
CA ASN A 110 -7.14 -9.44 5.73
C ASN A 110 -7.78 -8.35 6.63
N THR A 111 -7.00 -7.43 7.18
CA THR A 111 -7.52 -6.34 8.03
C THR A 111 -8.09 -5.17 7.24
N HIS A 112 -7.72 -5.03 5.99
CA HIS A 112 -8.19 -4.00 5.06
C HIS A 112 -9.30 -4.52 4.15
N ASP A 113 -10.11 -3.59 3.63
CA ASP A 113 -11.15 -3.93 2.66
C ASP A 113 -10.72 -3.55 1.23
N PRO A 114 -10.41 -4.54 0.35
CA PRO A 114 -10.07 -4.24 -1.04
C PRO A 114 -11.23 -3.62 -1.83
N GLY A 115 -12.47 -3.81 -1.37
CA GLY A 115 -13.68 -3.22 -1.98
C GLY A 115 -13.68 -1.69 -2.00
N LEU A 116 -12.79 -1.02 -1.25
CA LEU A 116 -12.64 0.45 -1.27
C LEU A 116 -11.89 0.98 -2.51
N LEU A 117 -11.25 0.13 -3.30
CA LEU A 117 -10.42 0.57 -4.42
C LEU A 117 -11.17 1.40 -5.47
N PRO A 118 -12.42 1.07 -5.88
CA PRO A 118 -13.16 1.90 -6.83
C PRO A 118 -13.45 3.32 -6.30
N GLU A 119 -13.85 3.44 -5.03
CA GLU A 119 -14.12 4.73 -4.40
C GLU A 119 -12.83 5.55 -4.19
N MET A 120 -11.73 4.89 -3.83
CA MET A 120 -10.41 5.53 -3.76
C MET A 120 -9.98 6.05 -5.13
N TYR A 121 -10.23 5.30 -6.20
CA TYR A 121 -9.97 5.76 -7.57
C TYR A 121 -10.87 6.93 -7.97
N GLY A 122 -12.16 6.86 -7.67
CA GLY A 122 -13.08 7.99 -7.87
C GLY A 122 -12.61 9.26 -7.15
N ARG A 123 -12.10 9.14 -5.92
CA ARG A 123 -11.50 10.24 -5.16
C ARG A 123 -10.22 10.75 -5.84
N MET A 124 -9.36 9.84 -6.32
CA MET A 124 -8.14 10.17 -7.05
C MET A 124 -8.42 11.02 -8.28
N GLU A 125 -9.43 10.65 -9.06
CA GLU A 125 -9.83 11.38 -10.27
C GLU A 125 -10.44 12.75 -9.93
N ALA A 126 -11.40 12.78 -8.99
CA ALA A 126 -12.10 14.00 -8.61
C ALA A 126 -11.16 15.10 -8.06
N GLU A 127 -10.17 14.71 -7.28
CA GLU A 127 -9.21 15.64 -6.66
C GLU A 127 -7.89 15.75 -7.46
N LYS A 128 -7.78 15.04 -8.60
CA LYS A 128 -6.56 14.95 -9.40
C LYS A 128 -5.35 14.58 -8.53
N ALA A 129 -5.56 13.68 -7.57
CA ALA A 129 -4.53 13.24 -6.65
C ALA A 129 -3.61 12.20 -7.32
N ASP A 130 -2.35 12.15 -6.87
CA ASP A 130 -1.37 11.14 -7.28
C ASP A 130 -1.36 9.95 -6.32
N ILE A 131 -1.78 10.19 -5.06
CA ILE A 131 -1.85 9.19 -4.00
C ILE A 131 -3.16 9.34 -3.24
N VAL A 132 -3.85 8.23 -3.01
CA VAL A 132 -4.98 8.15 -2.06
C VAL A 132 -4.61 7.19 -0.93
N ILE A 133 -4.68 7.66 0.30
CA ILE A 133 -4.45 6.85 1.50
C ILE A 133 -5.80 6.38 2.03
N ALA A 134 -6.00 5.08 2.22
CA ALA A 134 -7.09 4.57 3.03
C ALA A 134 -6.78 4.90 4.50
N SER A 135 -7.44 5.95 5.02
CA SER A 135 -7.07 6.60 6.28
C SER A 135 -8.03 6.26 7.40
N ARG A 136 -7.49 5.80 8.52
CA ARG A 136 -8.21 5.60 9.77
C ARG A 136 -8.58 6.93 10.45
N TYR A 137 -7.95 8.03 10.00
CA TYR A 137 -8.06 9.35 10.61
C TYR A 137 -8.83 10.36 9.73
N ALA A 138 -9.21 9.97 8.53
CA ALA A 138 -10.14 10.72 7.72
C ALA A 138 -11.56 10.71 8.35
N PRO A 139 -12.41 11.72 8.10
CA PRO A 139 -13.79 11.69 8.55
C PRO A 139 -14.52 10.42 8.08
N GLY A 140 -15.06 9.63 9.02
CA GLY A 140 -15.65 8.32 8.75
C GLY A 140 -14.69 7.13 8.88
N GLY A 141 -13.39 7.36 9.09
CA GLY A 141 -12.41 6.30 9.38
C GLY A 141 -12.45 5.85 10.84
N ASP A 142 -12.09 4.59 11.10
CA ASP A 142 -12.02 4.02 12.45
C ASP A 142 -11.06 2.83 12.53
N GLU A 143 -10.80 2.36 13.76
CA GLU A 143 -9.95 1.21 14.09
C GLU A 143 -10.73 0.27 15.02
N VAL A 144 -11.20 -0.85 14.51
CA VAL A 144 -11.95 -1.87 15.25
C VAL A 144 -11.00 -2.97 15.74
N GLY A 145 -11.14 -3.41 16.99
CA GLY A 145 -10.33 -4.50 17.58
C GLY A 145 -8.94 -4.09 18.09
N LEU A 146 -8.52 -2.83 17.94
CA LEU A 146 -7.27 -2.33 18.51
C LEU A 146 -7.44 -1.87 19.97
N THR A 147 -6.44 -2.16 20.79
CA THR A 147 -6.40 -1.64 22.18
C THR A 147 -6.22 -0.13 22.21
N ALA A 148 -6.77 0.55 23.22
CA ALA A 148 -6.68 2.01 23.38
C ALA A 148 -5.22 2.51 23.33
N LEU A 149 -4.29 1.79 23.98
CA LEU A 149 -2.87 2.13 23.95
C LEU A 149 -2.29 2.12 22.52
N ARG A 150 -2.64 1.12 21.70
CA ARG A 150 -2.18 1.05 20.30
C ARG A 150 -2.77 2.16 19.46
N LYS A 151 -4.05 2.50 19.66
CA LYS A 151 -4.71 3.64 18.99
C LYS A 151 -3.97 4.95 19.31
N VAL A 152 -3.68 5.21 20.58
CA VAL A 152 -2.95 6.42 21.02
C VAL A 152 -1.56 6.48 20.40
N LEU A 153 -0.80 5.38 20.44
CA LEU A 153 0.56 5.35 19.89
C LEU A 153 0.59 5.50 18.37
N SER A 154 -0.36 4.89 17.65
CA SER A 154 -0.47 5.02 16.19
C SER A 154 -0.83 6.46 15.78
N ARG A 155 -1.82 7.07 16.47
CA ARG A 155 -2.21 8.47 16.26
C ARG A 155 -1.08 9.43 16.62
N GLY A 156 -0.38 9.16 17.74
CA GLY A 156 0.80 9.93 18.16
C GLY A 156 1.93 9.91 17.14
N ALA A 157 2.22 8.75 16.55
CA ALA A 157 3.21 8.63 15.49
C ALA A 157 2.83 9.43 14.24
N SER A 158 1.58 9.32 13.77
CA SER A 158 1.09 10.10 12.63
C SER A 158 1.08 11.60 12.93
N PHE A 159 0.66 12.01 14.12
CA PHE A 159 0.69 13.42 14.54
C PHE A 159 2.13 13.98 14.56
N LEU A 160 3.09 13.22 15.12
CA LEU A 160 4.52 13.61 15.12
C LEU A 160 5.05 13.80 13.69
N LEU A 161 4.74 12.86 12.79
CA LEU A 161 5.15 12.94 11.39
C LEU A 161 4.51 14.14 10.68
N THR A 162 3.22 14.41 10.93
CA THR A 162 2.53 15.60 10.38
C THR A 162 3.19 16.89 10.85
N LEU A 163 3.55 16.98 12.14
CA LEU A 163 4.17 18.18 12.70
C LEU A 163 5.61 18.39 12.20
N MET A 164 6.38 17.30 12.11
CA MET A 164 7.82 17.38 11.83
C MET A 164 8.15 17.36 10.33
N THR A 165 7.32 16.71 9.53
CA THR A 165 7.50 16.49 8.08
C THR A 165 6.14 16.52 7.36
N PRO A 166 5.48 17.71 7.31
CA PRO A 166 4.13 17.79 6.78
C PRO A 166 4.06 17.38 5.29
N VAL A 167 3.06 16.57 4.98
CA VAL A 167 2.63 16.26 3.61
C VAL A 167 1.20 16.75 3.47
N PRO A 168 0.94 17.80 2.67
CA PRO A 168 -0.41 18.28 2.46
C PRO A 168 -1.37 17.18 2.01
N GLY A 169 -2.53 17.10 2.63
CA GLY A 169 -3.54 16.08 2.32
C GLY A 169 -3.38 14.75 3.08
N ALA A 170 -2.28 14.52 3.82
CA ALA A 170 -2.06 13.31 4.59
C ALA A 170 -2.23 13.52 6.10
N ARG A 171 -2.96 12.61 6.74
CA ARG A 171 -3.13 12.47 8.20
C ARG A 171 -2.65 11.10 8.69
N ASP A 172 -2.86 10.05 7.89
CA ASP A 172 -2.44 8.69 8.21
C ASP A 172 -1.14 8.31 7.49
N TYR A 173 -0.03 8.58 8.15
CA TYR A 173 1.31 8.29 7.61
C TYR A 173 1.69 6.81 7.67
N THR A 174 0.97 6.03 8.48
CA THR A 174 1.38 4.67 8.84
C THR A 174 0.54 3.57 8.21
N CYS A 175 -0.59 3.91 7.61
CA CYS A 175 -1.42 2.94 6.88
C CYS A 175 -0.72 2.49 5.60
N GLY A 176 -0.69 1.16 5.39
CA GLY A 176 -0.11 0.53 4.19
C GLY A 176 -1.08 0.44 3.02
N PHE A 177 -2.39 0.64 3.25
CA PHE A 177 -3.37 0.62 2.18
C PHE A 177 -3.40 1.97 1.46
N ARG A 178 -2.82 2.00 0.27
CA ARG A 178 -2.71 3.20 -0.55
C ARG A 178 -2.92 2.87 -2.01
N LEU A 179 -3.45 3.83 -2.76
CA LEU A 179 -3.59 3.79 -4.20
C LEU A 179 -2.67 4.85 -4.81
N TYR A 180 -1.88 4.49 -5.80
CA TYR A 180 -0.91 5.34 -6.48
C TYR A 180 -1.20 5.38 -7.98
N ARG A 181 -1.04 6.53 -8.63
CA ARG A 181 -0.94 6.58 -10.10
C ARG A 181 0.37 5.92 -10.55
N ALA A 182 0.29 5.00 -11.49
CA ALA A 182 1.47 4.29 -11.98
C ALA A 182 2.51 5.25 -12.58
N ALA A 183 2.07 6.22 -13.37
CA ALA A 183 2.96 7.24 -13.97
C ALA A 183 3.74 8.04 -12.92
N MET A 184 3.09 8.48 -11.82
CA MET A 184 3.77 9.18 -10.74
C MET A 184 4.77 8.26 -10.02
N LEU A 185 4.35 7.04 -9.72
CA LEU A 185 5.21 6.07 -9.02
C LEU A 185 6.41 5.66 -9.88
N ARG A 186 6.26 5.59 -11.22
CA ARG A 186 7.35 5.35 -12.17
C ARG A 186 8.38 6.48 -12.12
N ARG A 187 7.96 7.75 -12.20
CA ARG A 187 8.86 8.90 -12.04
C ARG A 187 9.61 8.85 -10.70
N ALA A 188 8.93 8.43 -9.63
CA ALA A 188 9.56 8.26 -8.34
C ALA A 188 10.59 7.12 -8.33
N ALA A 189 10.28 5.98 -8.96
CA ALA A 189 11.20 4.86 -9.09
C ALA A 189 12.43 5.25 -9.92
N ASP A 190 12.28 6.00 -11.00
CA ASP A 190 13.38 6.51 -11.80
C ASP A 190 14.26 7.49 -11.01
N ALA A 191 13.66 8.39 -10.24
CA ALA A 191 14.37 9.41 -9.47
C ALA A 191 15.10 8.86 -8.24
N TRP A 192 14.53 7.86 -7.58
CA TRP A 192 15.05 7.31 -6.33
C TRP A 192 15.76 5.95 -6.49
N GLY A 193 15.42 5.16 -7.51
CA GLY A 193 15.88 3.79 -7.68
C GLY A 193 15.64 2.95 -6.42
N GLN A 194 16.62 2.19 -6.00
CA GLN A 194 16.56 1.35 -4.80
C GLN A 194 16.32 2.14 -3.50
N ARG A 195 16.62 3.45 -3.50
CA ARG A 195 16.43 4.32 -2.33
C ARG A 195 14.98 4.79 -2.14
N LEU A 196 14.05 4.44 -3.02
CA LEU A 196 12.63 4.75 -2.81
C LEU A 196 12.12 4.13 -1.50
N VAL A 197 12.58 2.91 -1.18
CA VAL A 197 12.26 2.20 0.07
C VAL A 197 13.57 1.70 0.70
N GLU A 198 14.05 2.39 1.73
CA GLU A 198 15.28 2.06 2.49
C GLU A 198 14.99 1.48 3.86
N GLU A 199 13.85 1.86 4.47
CA GLU A 199 13.44 1.34 5.78
C GLU A 199 13.02 -0.13 5.70
N ALA A 200 13.59 -0.98 6.55
CA ALA A 200 13.34 -2.42 6.53
C ALA A 200 12.02 -2.86 7.21
N GLY A 201 11.43 -2.00 8.06
CA GLY A 201 10.24 -2.35 8.86
C GLY A 201 9.03 -1.47 8.53
N PHE A 202 8.06 -1.41 9.43
CA PHE A 202 6.80 -0.66 9.25
C PHE A 202 6.98 0.85 8.97
N THR A 203 8.15 1.41 9.28
CA THR A 203 8.50 2.79 8.92
C THR A 203 8.61 3.03 7.42
N CYS A 204 8.74 1.98 6.59
CA CYS A 204 8.80 2.08 5.13
C CYS A 204 7.54 2.74 4.53
N MET A 205 6.37 2.53 5.13
CA MET A 205 5.13 3.15 4.67
C MET A 205 5.18 4.67 4.82
N ALA A 206 5.66 5.16 5.97
CA ALA A 206 5.86 6.59 6.19
C ALA A 206 6.99 7.15 5.30
N GLU A 207 8.08 6.40 5.12
CA GLU A 207 9.19 6.81 4.26
C GLU A 207 8.75 7.09 2.83
N VAL A 208 8.04 6.13 2.21
CA VAL A 208 7.53 6.28 0.82
C VAL A 208 6.63 7.51 0.73
N LEU A 209 5.65 7.66 1.65
CA LEU A 209 4.76 8.83 1.65
C LEU A 209 5.52 10.15 1.76
N LEU A 210 6.50 10.22 2.66
CA LEU A 210 7.30 11.42 2.88
C LEU A 210 8.15 11.77 1.65
N LYS A 211 8.76 10.78 1.00
CA LYS A 211 9.54 10.98 -0.22
C LYS A 211 8.67 11.47 -1.37
N LEU A 212 7.54 10.82 -1.60
CA LEU A 212 6.61 11.17 -2.69
C LEU A 212 5.93 12.52 -2.43
N GLY A 213 5.37 12.74 -1.25
CA GLY A 213 4.65 13.97 -0.92
C GLY A 213 5.57 15.20 -0.93
N ARG A 214 6.79 15.09 -0.40
CA ARG A 214 7.78 16.18 -0.47
C ARG A 214 8.40 16.34 -1.87
N GLY A 215 8.33 15.31 -2.70
CA GLY A 215 8.66 15.37 -4.12
C GLY A 215 7.58 16.03 -4.99
N GLY A 216 6.46 16.47 -4.38
CA GLY A 216 5.39 17.22 -5.04
C GLY A 216 4.14 16.40 -5.36
N ALA A 217 4.11 15.09 -5.05
CA ALA A 217 2.91 14.27 -5.27
C ALA A 217 1.71 14.81 -4.47
N ARG A 218 0.56 14.95 -5.14
CA ARG A 218 -0.70 15.37 -4.53
C ARG A 218 -1.32 14.19 -3.79
N VAL A 219 -1.56 14.37 -2.48
CA VAL A 219 -2.06 13.34 -1.59
C VAL A 219 -3.46 13.70 -1.13
N THR A 220 -4.34 12.72 -1.09
CA THR A 220 -5.65 12.81 -0.44
C THR A 220 -5.94 11.54 0.35
N GLU A 221 -7.03 11.54 1.12
CA GLU A 221 -7.41 10.42 1.97
C GLU A 221 -8.85 9.97 1.67
N TYR A 222 -9.07 8.68 1.82
CA TYR A 222 -10.39 8.04 1.81
C TYR A 222 -10.62 7.32 3.15
N PRO A 223 -11.81 7.39 3.78
CA PRO A 223 -12.04 6.77 5.08
C PRO A 223 -11.87 5.25 5.04
N LEU A 224 -11.16 4.72 6.02
CA LEU A 224 -10.96 3.29 6.24
C LEU A 224 -11.45 2.89 7.62
N ILE A 225 -12.29 1.86 7.70
CA ILE A 225 -12.55 1.12 8.94
C ILE A 225 -11.60 -0.06 8.98
N LEU A 226 -10.50 0.09 9.73
CA LEU A 226 -9.51 -0.97 9.90
C LEU A 226 -10.07 -2.07 10.80
N ARG A 227 -10.25 -3.29 10.25
CA ARG A 227 -10.81 -4.45 10.94
C ARG A 227 -9.70 -5.32 11.55
N TYR A 228 -9.06 -4.81 12.60
CA TYR A 228 -8.00 -5.54 13.30
C TYR A 228 -8.49 -6.81 14.02
N ASP A 229 -9.79 -6.87 14.26
CA ASP A 229 -10.51 -8.04 14.79
C ASP A 229 -10.51 -9.24 13.81
N LEU A 230 -10.29 -9.00 12.51
CA LEU A 230 -10.16 -10.06 11.50
C LEU A 230 -8.73 -10.61 11.37
N LYS A 231 -7.77 -9.98 12.06
CA LYS A 231 -6.37 -10.42 11.99
C LYS A 231 -6.17 -11.75 12.69
N GLU A 232 -5.68 -12.73 11.94
CA GLU A 232 -5.23 -13.98 12.51
C GLU A 232 -3.77 -13.88 12.99
N GLY A 233 -3.52 -14.33 14.22
CA GLY A 233 -2.20 -14.33 14.83
C GLY A 233 -1.76 -13.01 15.48
N ALA A 234 -0.56 -13.01 16.03
CA ALA A 234 0.00 -11.88 16.78
C ALA A 234 0.58 -10.80 15.84
N SER A 235 0.49 -9.54 16.25
CA SER A 235 1.14 -8.44 15.55
C SER A 235 2.67 -8.60 15.55
N LYS A 236 3.27 -8.59 14.36
CA LYS A 236 4.73 -8.68 14.14
C LYS A 236 5.46 -7.36 14.46
N MET A 237 4.72 -6.27 14.72
CA MET A 237 5.29 -4.93 14.96
C MET A 237 5.90 -4.78 16.37
N LYS A 238 7.19 -4.45 16.44
CA LYS A 238 7.92 -4.11 17.68
C LYS A 238 7.83 -2.59 17.92
N MET A 239 6.86 -2.18 18.74
CA MET A 239 6.43 -0.78 18.90
C MET A 239 7.56 0.20 19.26
N MET A 240 8.33 -0.06 20.33
CA MET A 240 9.42 0.84 20.77
C MET A 240 10.50 1.00 19.69
N ARG A 241 10.86 -0.07 19.00
CA ARG A 241 11.81 -0.03 17.89
C ARG A 241 11.27 0.78 16.71
N THR A 242 9.97 0.72 16.46
CA THR A 242 9.34 1.48 15.39
C THR A 242 9.34 2.98 15.70
N ILE A 243 9.05 3.37 16.95
CA ILE A 243 9.07 4.78 17.38
C ILE A 243 10.48 5.39 17.20
N SER A 244 11.53 4.71 17.67
CA SER A 244 12.91 5.21 17.52
C SER A 244 13.30 5.39 16.04
N ARG A 245 12.83 4.50 15.17
CA ARG A 245 13.05 4.61 13.73
C ARG A 245 12.32 5.78 13.09
N TYR A 246 11.14 6.18 13.57
CA TYR A 246 10.47 7.40 13.07
C TYR A 246 11.32 8.65 13.32
N PHE A 247 11.99 8.81 14.47
CA PHE A 247 12.88 9.94 14.70
C PHE A 247 14.08 9.93 13.75
N ALA A 248 14.68 8.76 13.51
CA ALA A 248 15.79 8.64 12.55
C ALA A 248 15.32 8.97 11.13
N LEU A 249 14.14 8.48 10.73
CA LEU A 249 13.52 8.78 9.44
C LEU A 249 13.27 10.28 9.28
N ILE A 250 12.64 10.94 10.25
CA ILE A 250 12.38 12.38 10.24
C ILE A 250 13.68 13.16 10.00
N ARG A 251 14.75 12.85 10.74
CA ARG A 251 16.05 13.50 10.58
C ARG A 251 16.61 13.32 9.17
N ARG A 252 16.56 12.07 8.64
CA ARG A 252 17.03 11.75 7.29
C ARG A 252 16.24 12.49 6.22
N ILE A 253 14.92 12.47 6.31
CA ILE A 253 14.02 13.14 5.37
C ILE A 253 14.22 14.66 5.38
N ARG A 254 14.43 15.28 6.55
CA ARG A 254 14.68 16.73 6.65
C ARG A 254 16.01 17.15 6.06
N ALA A 255 17.04 16.32 6.16
CA ALA A 255 18.36 16.58 5.61
C ALA A 255 18.49 16.29 4.12
N ALA A 256 17.60 15.48 3.54
CA ALA A 256 17.69 15.06 2.14
C ALA A 256 17.09 16.10 1.18
N GLN A 257 17.74 16.27 0.03
CA GLN A 257 17.10 16.89 -1.13
C GLN A 257 16.13 15.89 -1.74
N MET A 258 14.89 16.34 -2.02
CA MET A 258 13.83 15.51 -2.58
C MET A 258 13.75 15.74 -4.09
N PRO A 259 13.97 14.71 -4.93
CA PRO A 259 13.66 14.80 -6.36
C PRO A 259 12.17 15.08 -6.57
N ARG A 260 11.84 15.85 -7.60
CA ARG A 260 10.44 16.05 -7.99
C ARG A 260 9.91 14.80 -8.66
N VAL A 261 8.67 14.40 -8.31
CA VAL A 261 7.99 13.20 -8.81
C VAL A 261 6.58 13.51 -9.36
N ALA A 262 6.13 14.73 -9.22
CA ALA A 262 4.85 15.22 -9.76
C ALA A 262 5.07 16.18 -10.93
#